data_98085882051451f3a21c8040753b0b4f
#
_entry.id   98085882051451f3a21c8040753b0b4f
#
_cell.length_a   1.000
_cell.length_b   1.000
_cell.length_c   1.000
_cell.angle_alpha   90.00
_cell.angle_beta   90.00
_cell.angle_gamma   90.00
#
_symmetry.space_group_name_H-M   'P 1'
#
loop_
_entity.id
_entity.type
_entity.pdbx_description
1 polymer ?
#
loop_
_entity_poly.entity_id
_entity_poly.type
_entity_poly.pdbx_seq_one_letter_code
_entity_poly.pdbx_strand_id
1 'polypeptide(L)'
;MIAQANPTASRAQATSDHLVLDGATRIPKRKATVGKLVFTILGALAVALILNAAICLLPENDYQKWQLQDPDGGLRWIYERIHFDPTPIDVAIVGPSRAQLGLSAAAVEKDLEQQGKHANVANFALPGAGRDIQWAILNELFKAKSPKVVVLEVEEEPYPFGHFLFKYVAPAEAIVFPLSPFLHNYLYNLAYLPIRKLRLFGANLFPDLSGLSKQFDPEHYAKNRTDYSTSFMAEGKLVDMEHPVPRATLLAEPREPVPRTLVARLLTRLNGGEDHLYTQEIAREAKAHGAQLVFVHLPMFDGPQTVSDEDFLEQFGTVLNYGDLAPHDELFENWSHLNHAGAMNASARLADAIAGLDF
;
A
#
# COMPACT_ATOMS: atom_id res chain seq x y z
N MET A 1 76.92 30.44 -24.18
CA MET A 1 78.11 29.67 -24.51
C MET A 1 77.63 28.45 -25.26
N ILE A 2 77.62 28.43 -26.63
CA ILE A 2 78.74 27.97 -27.48
C ILE A 2 79.06 26.51 -27.13
N ALA A 3 78.96 25.49 -27.98
CA ALA A 3 79.23 25.29 -29.40
C ALA A 3 78.53 24.01 -29.89
N GLN A 4 77.90 23.94 -31.00
CA GLN A 4 78.37 23.54 -32.36
C GLN A 4 79.33 22.34 -32.40
N ALA A 5 78.92 21.27 -33.11
CA ALA A 5 79.62 20.74 -34.29
C ALA A 5 78.89 19.52 -34.91
N ASN A 6 78.66 19.64 -36.17
CA ASN A 6 78.33 18.65 -37.22
C ASN A 6 79.66 18.12 -37.83
N PRO A 7 79.68 17.24 -38.83
CA PRO A 7 78.92 16.08 -39.30
C PRO A 7 79.85 14.92 -39.74
N THR A 8 79.29 13.76 -40.06
CA THR A 8 79.89 12.98 -41.17
C THR A 8 78.86 12.01 -41.81
N ALA A 9 78.70 12.12 -43.10
CA ALA A 9 77.95 11.25 -43.95
C ALA A 9 78.64 9.90 -44.18
N SER A 10 77.91 8.85 -44.25
CA SER A 10 78.32 7.61 -44.90
C SER A 10 77.14 7.03 -45.71
N ARG A 11 77.38 6.95 -46.94
CA ARG A 11 76.53 6.43 -48.03
C ARG A 11 76.67 4.90 -48.05
N ALA A 12 75.62 4.17 -47.96
CA ALA A 12 75.55 2.72 -48.22
C ALA A 12 74.27 2.35 -48.98
N GLN A 13 74.48 1.68 -50.04
CA GLN A 13 73.69 1.31 -51.19
C GLN A 13 72.31 0.63 -50.83
N ALA A 14 71.37 0.97 -51.74
CA ALA A 14 70.09 0.29 -51.84
C ALA A 14 70.26 -1.18 -52.32
N THR A 15 69.65 -2.07 -51.63
CA THR A 15 69.21 -3.39 -52.12
C THR A 15 67.67 -3.45 -51.98
N SER A 16 67.09 -3.47 -53.20
CA SER A 16 65.60 -3.67 -53.32
C SER A 16 65.26 -5.14 -53.06
N ASP A 17 64.79 -5.43 -51.89
CA ASP A 17 64.08 -6.70 -51.67
C ASP A 17 62.58 -6.46 -51.78
N HIS A 18 61.99 -7.07 -52.79
CA HIS A 18 60.57 -7.19 -52.99
C HIS A 18 59.97 -8.04 -51.85
N LEU A 19 59.41 -7.37 -50.84
CA LEU A 19 58.54 -8.01 -49.85
C LEU A 19 57.19 -8.17 -50.48
N VAL A 20 56.89 -9.37 -50.95
CA VAL A 20 55.55 -9.83 -51.25
C VAL A 20 54.75 -9.85 -49.98
N LEU A 21 53.88 -8.85 -49.78
CA LEU A 21 52.87 -8.82 -48.73
C LEU A 21 51.73 -9.77 -49.11
N ASP A 22 51.91 -11.07 -48.91
CA ASP A 22 50.84 -12.06 -48.92
C ASP A 22 50.38 -12.26 -47.49
N GLY A 23 49.52 -11.33 -47.06
CA GLY A 23 48.92 -11.29 -45.73
C GLY A 23 47.46 -10.86 -45.82
N ALA A 24 46.64 -11.68 -46.49
CA ALA A 24 45.18 -11.55 -46.31
C ALA A 24 44.85 -11.86 -44.85
N THR A 25 44.83 -10.83 -44.00
CA THR A 25 44.29 -10.89 -42.66
C THR A 25 42.83 -11.28 -42.77
N ARG A 26 42.54 -12.57 -42.55
CA ARG A 26 41.19 -13.09 -42.36
C ARG A 26 40.60 -12.37 -41.17
N ILE A 27 39.76 -11.36 -41.41
CA ILE A 27 38.89 -10.77 -40.37
C ILE A 27 38.08 -11.91 -39.78
N PRO A 28 38.24 -12.25 -38.50
CA PRO A 28 37.50 -13.31 -37.90
C PRO A 28 36.01 -13.01 -38.02
N LYS A 29 35.21 -14.01 -38.44
CA LYS A 29 33.76 -13.90 -38.63
C LYS A 29 33.08 -13.57 -37.31
N ARG A 30 32.99 -12.28 -36.94
CA ARG A 30 32.35 -11.75 -35.74
C ARG A 30 30.87 -12.17 -35.56
N LYS A 31 30.18 -12.54 -36.66
CA LYS A 31 28.77 -12.95 -36.63
C LYS A 31 28.46 -14.23 -35.85
N ALA A 32 29.37 -15.21 -35.82
CA ALA A 32 29.15 -16.46 -35.07
C ALA A 32 29.25 -16.27 -33.53
N THR A 33 30.05 -15.29 -33.08
CA THR A 33 30.24 -14.97 -31.65
C THR A 33 29.01 -14.23 -31.10
N VAL A 34 28.44 -13.29 -31.86
CA VAL A 34 27.23 -12.53 -31.50
C VAL A 34 26.02 -13.47 -31.38
N GLY A 35 25.83 -14.39 -32.35
CA GLY A 35 24.74 -15.36 -32.30
C GLY A 35 24.80 -16.27 -31.08
N LYS A 36 26.01 -16.77 -30.73
CA LYS A 36 26.21 -17.57 -29.50
C LYS A 36 25.91 -16.77 -28.23
N LEU A 37 26.37 -15.50 -28.16
CA LEU A 37 26.11 -14.62 -27.03
C LEU A 37 24.59 -14.36 -26.84
N VAL A 38 23.90 -14.04 -27.94
CA VAL A 38 22.44 -13.84 -27.90
C VAL A 38 21.73 -15.09 -27.43
N PHE A 39 22.09 -16.28 -27.97
CA PHE A 39 21.51 -17.54 -27.55
C PHE A 39 21.77 -17.84 -26.06
N THR A 40 22.98 -17.57 -25.57
CA THR A 40 23.33 -17.75 -24.14
C THR A 40 22.50 -16.81 -23.27
N ILE A 41 22.35 -15.54 -23.64
CA ILE A 41 21.53 -14.57 -22.91
C ILE A 41 20.06 -15.00 -22.87
N LEU A 42 19.50 -15.39 -24.02
CA LEU A 42 18.11 -15.86 -24.08
C LEU A 42 17.91 -17.14 -23.26
N GLY A 43 18.85 -18.06 -23.30
CA GLY A 43 18.84 -19.27 -22.46
C GLY A 43 18.89 -18.94 -20.97
N ALA A 44 19.76 -18.04 -20.56
CA ALA A 44 19.85 -17.59 -19.17
C ALA A 44 18.56 -16.88 -18.71
N LEU A 45 17.97 -16.02 -19.57
CA LEU A 45 16.68 -15.38 -19.29
C LEU A 45 15.55 -16.41 -19.15
N ALA A 46 15.49 -17.42 -20.04
CA ALA A 46 14.49 -18.48 -19.95
C ALA A 46 14.62 -19.27 -18.64
N VAL A 47 15.84 -19.65 -18.25
CA VAL A 47 16.10 -20.32 -16.96
C VAL A 47 15.69 -19.43 -15.79
N ALA A 48 16.03 -18.16 -15.81
CA ALA A 48 15.66 -17.22 -14.77
C ALA A 48 14.12 -17.07 -14.64
N LEU A 49 13.40 -16.99 -15.77
CA LEU A 49 11.94 -16.95 -15.78
C LEU A 49 11.32 -18.23 -15.23
N ILE A 50 11.84 -19.40 -15.60
CA ILE A 50 11.37 -20.70 -15.08
C ILE A 50 11.60 -20.80 -13.57
N LEU A 51 12.78 -20.38 -13.09
CA LEU A 51 13.08 -20.36 -11.65
C LEU A 51 12.16 -19.40 -10.90
N ASN A 52 11.93 -18.20 -11.43
CA ASN A 52 10.98 -17.25 -10.82
C ASN A 52 9.56 -17.82 -10.78
N ALA A 53 9.10 -18.45 -11.86
CA ALA A 53 7.80 -19.10 -11.89
C ALA A 53 7.70 -20.23 -10.85
N ALA A 54 8.74 -21.05 -10.71
CA ALA A 54 8.80 -22.12 -9.70
C ALA A 54 8.79 -21.55 -8.27
N ILE A 55 9.50 -20.43 -8.01
CA ILE A 55 9.47 -19.73 -6.73
C ILE A 55 8.08 -19.21 -6.43
N CYS A 56 7.36 -18.64 -7.41
CA CYS A 56 6.00 -18.16 -7.23
C CYS A 56 4.99 -19.26 -6.87
N LEU A 57 5.31 -20.52 -7.13
CA LEU A 57 4.49 -21.68 -6.75
C LEU A 57 4.77 -22.19 -5.32
N LEU A 58 5.78 -21.67 -4.62
CA LEU A 58 6.05 -22.04 -3.23
C LEU A 58 4.84 -21.71 -2.34
N PRO A 59 4.50 -22.61 -1.39
CA PRO A 59 3.40 -22.39 -0.47
C PRO A 59 3.71 -21.19 0.44
N GLU A 60 2.67 -20.46 0.79
CA GLU A 60 2.71 -19.36 1.78
C GLU A 60 1.91 -19.79 3.01
N ASN A 61 2.38 -19.38 4.18
CA ASN A 61 1.58 -19.35 5.39
C ASN A 61 0.91 -17.99 5.48
N ASP A 62 -0.42 -17.93 5.40
CA ASP A 62 -1.16 -16.67 5.39
C ASP A 62 -0.97 -15.89 6.67
N TYR A 63 -0.90 -16.53 7.82
CA TYR A 63 -0.66 -15.84 9.08
C TYR A 63 0.73 -15.19 9.13
N GLN A 64 1.78 -15.88 8.62
CA GLN A 64 3.11 -15.29 8.49
C GLN A 64 3.17 -14.17 7.46
N LYS A 65 2.35 -14.24 6.41
CA LYS A 65 2.25 -13.22 5.37
C LYS A 65 1.86 -11.85 5.96
N TRP A 66 0.89 -11.83 6.87
CA TRP A 66 0.43 -10.61 7.54
C TRP A 66 1.40 -10.08 8.61
N GLN A 67 2.49 -10.78 8.88
CA GLN A 67 3.56 -10.38 9.80
C GLN A 67 4.83 -9.89 9.07
N LEU A 68 4.93 -10.03 7.73
CA LEU A 68 6.17 -9.76 6.98
C LEU A 68 6.68 -8.31 7.09
N GLN A 69 5.80 -7.35 7.21
CA GLN A 69 6.10 -5.93 7.33
C GLN A 69 5.09 -5.30 8.27
N ASP A 70 5.26 -5.54 9.54
CA ASP A 70 4.29 -5.18 10.57
C ASP A 70 5.02 -4.71 11.85
N PRO A 71 5.73 -3.57 11.79
CA PRO A 71 6.53 -3.08 12.93
C PRO A 71 5.67 -2.75 14.15
N ASP A 72 4.41 -2.36 13.94
CA ASP A 72 3.50 -1.93 15.02
C ASP A 72 2.43 -2.98 15.37
N GLY A 73 2.51 -4.17 14.77
CA GLY A 73 1.57 -5.27 15.03
C GLY A 73 0.18 -5.08 14.42
N GLY A 74 -0.05 -4.04 13.63
CA GLY A 74 -1.37 -3.68 13.09
C GLY A 74 -1.89 -4.67 12.06
N LEU A 75 -1.06 -5.11 11.11
CA LEU A 75 -1.42 -6.10 10.10
C LEU A 75 -1.67 -7.48 10.73
N ARG A 76 -0.80 -7.88 11.65
CA ARG A 76 -0.96 -9.12 12.41
C ARG A 76 -2.28 -9.11 13.18
N TRP A 77 -2.58 -8.04 13.90
CA TRP A 77 -3.81 -7.88 14.65
C TRP A 77 -5.04 -7.96 13.75
N ILE A 78 -5.03 -7.33 12.55
CA ILE A 78 -6.13 -7.42 11.58
C ILE A 78 -6.42 -8.87 11.22
N TYR A 79 -5.39 -9.64 10.88
CA TYR A 79 -5.53 -11.06 10.53
C TYR A 79 -6.05 -11.88 11.72
N GLU A 80 -5.51 -11.66 12.92
CA GLU A 80 -5.92 -12.34 14.14
C GLU A 80 -7.39 -12.04 14.49
N ARG A 81 -7.82 -10.78 14.38
CA ARG A 81 -9.20 -10.35 14.64
C ARG A 81 -10.19 -10.97 13.65
N ILE A 82 -9.77 -11.12 12.41
CA ILE A 82 -10.60 -11.73 11.37
C ILE A 82 -10.72 -13.25 11.56
N HIS A 83 -9.61 -13.96 11.77
CA HIS A 83 -9.57 -15.41 11.67
C HIS A 83 -9.63 -16.15 13.01
N PHE A 84 -9.10 -15.56 14.06
CA PHE A 84 -8.95 -16.27 15.34
C PHE A 84 -9.84 -15.73 16.45
N ASP A 85 -10.26 -14.46 16.41
CA ASP A 85 -11.23 -13.92 17.36
C ASP A 85 -12.64 -14.41 17.00
N PRO A 86 -13.36 -15.10 17.92
CA PRO A 86 -14.71 -15.58 17.66
C PRO A 86 -15.77 -14.46 17.62
N THR A 87 -15.45 -13.27 18.15
CA THR A 87 -16.40 -12.14 18.19
C THR A 87 -16.83 -11.76 16.77
N PRO A 88 -18.12 -11.63 16.48
CA PRO A 88 -18.59 -11.12 15.19
C PRO A 88 -17.98 -9.76 14.85
N ILE A 89 -18.06 -9.39 13.58
CA ILE A 89 -17.77 -8.05 13.09
C ILE A 89 -19.00 -7.61 12.35
N ASP A 90 -19.79 -6.71 12.93
CA ASP A 90 -21.02 -6.20 12.33
C ASP A 90 -20.71 -4.96 11.49
N VAL A 91 -19.79 -4.13 11.97
CA VAL A 91 -19.31 -2.94 11.26
C VAL A 91 -17.79 -3.01 11.10
N ALA A 92 -17.30 -2.95 9.86
CA ALA A 92 -15.88 -2.91 9.56
C ALA A 92 -15.50 -1.54 8.99
N ILE A 93 -14.58 -0.83 9.65
CA ILE A 93 -14.06 0.46 9.22
C ILE A 93 -12.71 0.19 8.53
N VAL A 94 -12.52 0.68 7.31
CA VAL A 94 -11.25 0.66 6.59
C VAL A 94 -10.93 2.02 6.01
N GLY A 95 -9.67 2.37 5.96
CA GLY A 95 -9.22 3.68 5.49
C GLY A 95 -7.74 3.91 5.77
N PRO A 96 -7.22 5.10 5.47
CA PRO A 96 -5.88 5.54 5.81
C PRO A 96 -5.79 5.98 7.28
N SER A 97 -4.70 6.68 7.62
CA SER A 97 -4.49 7.19 8.99
C SER A 97 -5.59 8.12 9.48
N ARG A 98 -6.28 8.84 8.61
CA ARG A 98 -7.43 9.68 8.98
C ARG A 98 -8.56 8.86 9.61
N ALA A 99 -8.90 7.73 9.02
CA ALA A 99 -9.88 6.80 9.62
C ALA A 99 -9.32 6.11 10.87
N GLN A 100 -8.02 5.78 10.88
CA GLN A 100 -7.39 5.13 12.03
C GLN A 100 -7.43 6.00 13.29
N LEU A 101 -7.13 7.30 13.14
CA LEU A 101 -7.06 8.27 14.23
C LEU A 101 -8.41 8.98 14.47
N GLY A 102 -9.19 9.19 13.42
CA GLY A 102 -10.41 9.99 13.45
C GLY A 102 -11.70 9.20 13.71
N LEU A 103 -11.66 7.87 13.81
CA LEU A 103 -12.84 7.05 14.12
C LEU A 103 -12.51 6.03 15.22
N SER A 104 -13.15 6.20 16.38
CA SER A 104 -13.06 5.26 17.49
C SER A 104 -14.11 4.16 17.37
N ALA A 105 -13.68 2.91 17.15
CA ALA A 105 -14.59 1.77 17.13
C ALA A 105 -15.38 1.64 18.44
N ALA A 106 -14.70 1.84 19.58
CA ALA A 106 -15.33 1.76 20.89
C ALA A 106 -16.40 2.85 21.12
N ALA A 107 -16.14 4.08 20.62
CA ALA A 107 -17.13 5.16 20.70
C ALA A 107 -18.36 4.83 19.82
N VAL A 108 -18.14 4.36 18.59
CA VAL A 108 -19.25 3.94 17.70
C VAL A 108 -20.07 2.83 18.32
N GLU A 109 -19.44 1.78 18.87
CA GLU A 109 -20.16 0.68 19.58
C GLU A 109 -21.01 1.20 20.73
N LYS A 110 -20.41 2.06 21.59
CA LYS A 110 -21.09 2.64 22.74
C LYS A 110 -22.31 3.48 22.33
N ASP A 111 -22.17 4.32 21.30
CA ASP A 111 -23.24 5.21 20.86
C ASP A 111 -24.36 4.42 20.17
N LEU A 112 -24.03 3.35 19.40
CA LEU A 112 -25.01 2.42 18.86
C LEU A 112 -25.78 1.69 19.99
N GLU A 113 -25.08 1.25 21.04
CA GLU A 113 -25.71 0.60 22.19
C GLU A 113 -26.69 1.54 22.93
N GLN A 114 -26.33 2.81 23.11
CA GLN A 114 -27.22 3.84 23.67
C GLN A 114 -28.48 4.05 22.83
N GLN A 115 -28.40 3.80 21.52
CA GLN A 115 -29.51 3.85 20.60
C GLN A 115 -30.28 2.51 20.49
N GLY A 116 -29.91 1.52 21.32
CA GLY A 116 -30.56 0.21 21.37
C GLY A 116 -30.13 -0.76 20.27
N LYS A 117 -29.02 -0.47 19.56
CA LYS A 117 -28.42 -1.34 18.55
C LYS A 117 -27.13 -1.94 19.09
N HIS A 118 -27.04 -3.26 19.18
CA HIS A 118 -25.81 -3.95 19.54
C HIS A 118 -25.05 -4.31 18.26
N ALA A 119 -23.85 -3.75 18.10
CA ALA A 119 -22.99 -4.04 16.98
C ALA A 119 -21.51 -4.11 17.42
N ASN A 120 -20.77 -5.10 16.93
CA ASN A 120 -19.33 -5.18 17.13
C ASN A 120 -18.64 -4.42 16.01
N VAL A 121 -17.94 -3.36 16.36
CA VAL A 121 -17.23 -2.50 15.41
C VAL A 121 -15.74 -2.83 15.40
N ALA A 122 -15.13 -2.94 14.24
CA ALA A 122 -13.69 -3.11 14.12
C ALA A 122 -13.11 -2.05 13.18
N ASN A 123 -12.12 -1.29 13.66
CA ASN A 123 -11.39 -0.34 12.84
C ASN A 123 -10.10 -0.99 12.32
N PHE A 124 -10.08 -1.34 11.04
CA PHE A 124 -8.97 -1.95 10.30
C PHE A 124 -8.15 -0.94 9.50
N ALA A 125 -8.38 0.35 9.69
CA ALA A 125 -7.63 1.39 9.00
C ALA A 125 -6.13 1.30 9.31
N LEU A 126 -5.30 1.62 8.31
CA LEU A 126 -3.84 1.57 8.35
C LEU A 126 -3.24 2.91 7.91
N PRO A 127 -2.06 3.31 8.43
CA PRO A 127 -1.40 4.51 7.95
C PRO A 127 -1.05 4.42 6.47
N GLY A 128 -1.24 5.51 5.74
CA GLY A 128 -0.97 5.61 4.31
C GLY A 128 -2.23 5.43 3.45
N ALA A 129 -2.24 6.12 2.32
CA ALA A 129 -3.34 6.07 1.37
C ALA A 129 -3.18 4.91 0.37
N GLY A 130 -4.28 4.46 -0.20
CA GLY A 130 -4.34 3.40 -1.21
C GLY A 130 -5.54 2.48 -1.01
N ARG A 131 -6.45 2.48 -1.99
CA ARG A 131 -7.67 1.67 -1.95
C ARG A 131 -7.42 0.17 -2.10
N ASP A 132 -6.31 -0.21 -2.72
CA ASP A 132 -5.86 -1.58 -2.93
C ASP A 132 -5.65 -2.35 -1.61
N ILE A 133 -5.03 -1.73 -0.60
CA ILE A 133 -4.86 -2.37 0.71
C ILE A 133 -6.19 -2.53 1.46
N GLN A 134 -7.10 -1.56 1.33
CA GLN A 134 -8.43 -1.64 1.92
C GLN A 134 -9.22 -2.79 1.30
N TRP A 135 -9.14 -2.95 -0.03
CA TRP A 135 -9.68 -4.11 -0.72
C TRP A 135 -9.06 -5.43 -0.21
N ALA A 136 -7.74 -5.50 -0.05
CA ALA A 136 -7.08 -6.71 0.42
C ALA A 136 -7.52 -7.13 1.84
N ILE A 137 -7.72 -6.15 2.73
CA ILE A 137 -8.27 -6.37 4.08
C ILE A 137 -9.71 -6.88 4.01
N LEU A 138 -10.57 -6.24 3.20
CA LEU A 138 -11.97 -6.63 3.05
C LEU A 138 -12.11 -7.99 2.36
N ASN A 139 -11.30 -8.29 1.35
CA ASN A 139 -11.25 -9.61 0.73
C ASN A 139 -10.89 -10.70 1.75
N GLU A 140 -9.97 -10.41 2.68
CA GLU A 140 -9.64 -11.35 3.77
C GLU A 140 -10.78 -11.46 4.79
N LEU A 141 -11.42 -10.33 5.13
CA LEU A 141 -12.55 -10.27 6.06
C LEU A 141 -13.72 -11.13 5.57
N PHE A 142 -14.12 -10.98 4.30
CA PHE A 142 -15.25 -11.71 3.71
C PHE A 142 -15.03 -13.23 3.63
N LYS A 143 -13.79 -13.72 3.74
CA LYS A 143 -13.53 -15.18 3.82
C LYS A 143 -13.95 -15.79 5.16
N ALA A 144 -13.95 -15.02 6.23
CA ALA A 144 -14.13 -15.53 7.60
C ALA A 144 -15.29 -14.89 8.37
N LYS A 145 -15.73 -13.70 7.98
CA LYS A 145 -16.76 -12.90 8.67
C LYS A 145 -17.76 -12.36 7.66
N SER A 146 -18.92 -11.95 8.16
CA SER A 146 -20.00 -11.38 7.35
C SER A 146 -20.46 -10.05 7.96
N PRO A 147 -19.68 -8.97 7.79
CA PRO A 147 -20.07 -7.66 8.28
C PRO A 147 -21.39 -7.21 7.61
N LYS A 148 -22.20 -6.46 8.34
CA LYS A 148 -23.44 -5.85 7.85
C LYS A 148 -23.16 -4.51 7.17
N VAL A 149 -22.20 -3.77 7.72
CA VAL A 149 -21.78 -2.47 7.22
C VAL A 149 -20.27 -2.45 7.03
N VAL A 150 -19.83 -1.93 5.90
CA VAL A 150 -18.44 -1.60 5.61
C VAL A 150 -18.35 -0.09 5.47
N VAL A 151 -17.53 0.52 6.31
CA VAL A 151 -17.24 1.96 6.29
C VAL A 151 -15.91 2.16 5.58
N LEU A 152 -15.94 2.93 4.48
CA LEU A 152 -14.77 3.32 3.70
C LEU A 152 -14.50 4.81 3.89
N GLU A 153 -13.36 5.16 4.45
CA GLU A 153 -12.94 6.56 4.41
C GLU A 153 -12.57 6.98 3.00
N VAL A 154 -12.94 8.19 2.61
CA VAL A 154 -12.68 8.79 1.31
C VAL A 154 -12.00 10.13 1.46
N GLU A 155 -11.04 10.39 0.57
CA GLU A 155 -10.28 11.63 0.53
C GLU A 155 -10.98 12.67 -0.35
N GLU A 156 -10.57 13.94 -0.24
CA GLU A 156 -11.10 15.06 -1.04
C GLU A 156 -10.95 14.83 -2.54
N GLU A 157 -9.87 14.15 -2.93
CA GLU A 157 -9.62 13.70 -4.30
C GLU A 157 -9.14 12.24 -4.29
N PRO A 158 -9.55 11.40 -5.26
CA PRO A 158 -9.12 10.01 -5.34
C PRO A 158 -7.58 9.88 -5.35
N TYR A 159 -7.05 8.99 -4.52
CA TYR A 159 -5.61 8.77 -4.44
C TYR A 159 -5.14 7.89 -5.61
N PRO A 160 -4.19 8.36 -6.43
CA PRO A 160 -3.83 7.70 -7.70
C PRO A 160 -2.88 6.50 -7.56
N PHE A 161 -2.40 6.20 -6.36
CA PHE A 161 -1.37 5.19 -6.15
C PHE A 161 -1.86 4.06 -5.24
N GLY A 162 -1.29 2.87 -5.43
CA GLY A 162 -1.48 1.76 -4.50
C GLY A 162 -0.66 1.92 -3.23
N HIS A 163 -1.10 1.22 -2.19
CA HIS A 163 -0.48 1.24 -0.88
C HIS A 163 0.81 0.40 -0.86
N PHE A 164 1.84 0.89 -0.17
CA PHE A 164 3.15 0.21 -0.10
C PHE A 164 3.11 -1.16 0.60
N LEU A 165 2.11 -1.42 1.44
CA LEU A 165 1.92 -2.71 2.13
C LEU A 165 1.20 -3.76 1.26
N PHE A 166 0.53 -3.37 0.17
CA PHE A 166 -0.24 -4.28 -0.68
C PHE A 166 0.55 -5.51 -1.13
N LYS A 167 1.78 -5.33 -1.60
CA LYS A 167 2.67 -6.41 -2.05
C LYS A 167 2.96 -7.48 -1.00
N TYR A 168 2.80 -7.15 0.30
CA TYR A 168 3.07 -8.08 1.39
C TYR A 168 1.86 -8.97 1.70
N VAL A 169 0.64 -8.42 1.65
CA VAL A 169 -0.57 -9.09 2.13
C VAL A 169 -1.54 -9.53 1.02
N ALA A 170 -1.48 -8.89 -0.14
CA ALA A 170 -2.38 -9.21 -1.25
C ALA A 170 -2.27 -10.68 -1.70
N PRO A 171 -3.37 -11.30 -2.15
CA PRO A 171 -3.32 -12.61 -2.80
C PRO A 171 -2.35 -12.59 -3.98
N ALA A 172 -1.60 -13.68 -4.19
CA ALA A 172 -0.66 -13.77 -5.31
C ALA A 172 -1.35 -13.58 -6.66
N GLU A 173 -2.57 -14.08 -6.80
CA GLU A 173 -3.42 -13.95 -7.98
C GLU A 173 -3.71 -12.48 -8.30
N ALA A 174 -4.00 -11.66 -7.28
CA ALA A 174 -4.27 -10.23 -7.46
C ALA A 174 -3.02 -9.44 -7.88
N ILE A 175 -1.83 -9.93 -7.53
CA ILE A 175 -0.56 -9.34 -7.98
C ILE A 175 -0.26 -9.75 -9.42
N VAL A 176 -0.49 -11.02 -9.79
CA VAL A 176 -0.19 -11.54 -11.14
C VAL A 176 -1.24 -11.09 -12.16
N PHE A 177 -2.51 -11.07 -11.75
CA PHE A 177 -3.66 -10.67 -12.57
C PHE A 177 -4.36 -9.46 -11.94
N PRO A 178 -3.75 -8.26 -12.01
CA PRO A 178 -4.32 -7.07 -11.40
C PRO A 178 -5.59 -6.62 -12.10
N LEU A 179 -6.40 -5.78 -11.44
CA LEU A 179 -7.60 -5.15 -12.02
C LEU A 179 -7.28 -4.37 -13.30
N SER A 180 -6.07 -3.79 -13.37
CA SER A 180 -5.55 -3.18 -14.58
C SER A 180 -4.02 -3.32 -14.63
N PRO A 181 -3.41 -3.65 -15.80
CA PRO A 181 -1.96 -3.70 -15.96
C PRO A 181 -1.29 -2.31 -15.89
N PHE A 182 -2.09 -1.25 -15.86
CA PHE A 182 -1.62 0.13 -15.77
C PHE A 182 -1.63 0.67 -14.33
N LEU A 183 -1.90 -0.17 -13.32
CA LEU A 183 -1.77 0.22 -11.91
C LEU A 183 -0.33 0.65 -11.62
N HIS A 184 -0.18 1.76 -10.88
CA HIS A 184 1.11 2.40 -10.68
C HIS A 184 2.16 1.46 -10.08
N ASN A 185 1.77 0.66 -9.10
CA ASN A 185 2.68 -0.23 -8.38
C ASN A 185 2.76 -1.66 -8.97
N TYR A 186 2.08 -1.95 -10.09
CA TYR A 186 1.96 -3.30 -10.63
C TYR A 186 3.31 -3.99 -10.84
N LEU A 187 4.21 -3.38 -11.62
CA LEU A 187 5.51 -3.99 -11.92
C LEU A 187 6.37 -4.17 -10.66
N TYR A 188 6.26 -3.26 -9.72
CA TYR A 188 6.97 -3.35 -8.45
C TYR A 188 6.43 -4.49 -7.58
N ASN A 189 5.11 -4.61 -7.46
CA ASN A 189 4.46 -5.69 -6.73
C ASN A 189 4.78 -7.06 -7.36
N LEU A 190 4.73 -7.16 -8.68
CA LEU A 190 5.07 -8.38 -9.43
C LEU A 190 6.54 -8.78 -9.24
N ALA A 191 7.47 -7.82 -9.30
CA ALA A 191 8.89 -8.09 -9.08
C ALA A 191 9.19 -8.50 -7.62
N TYR A 192 8.39 -8.04 -6.67
CA TYR A 192 8.54 -8.41 -5.26
C TYR A 192 7.96 -9.79 -4.91
N LEU A 193 7.01 -10.30 -5.67
CA LEU A 193 6.31 -11.57 -5.39
C LEU A 193 7.26 -12.77 -5.18
N PRO A 194 8.28 -13.04 -6.02
CA PRO A 194 9.24 -14.13 -5.77
C PRO A 194 10.02 -13.93 -4.45
N ILE A 195 10.36 -12.70 -4.11
CA ILE A 195 11.08 -12.37 -2.86
C ILE A 195 10.17 -12.68 -1.66
N ARG A 196 8.89 -12.28 -1.71
CA ARG A 196 7.91 -12.60 -0.68
C ARG A 196 7.79 -14.12 -0.49
N LYS A 197 7.63 -14.86 -1.59
CA LYS A 197 7.52 -16.32 -1.57
C LYS A 197 8.73 -16.99 -0.92
N LEU A 198 9.94 -16.56 -1.27
CA LEU A 198 11.17 -17.09 -0.65
C LEU A 198 11.27 -16.75 0.84
N ARG A 199 10.92 -15.52 1.24
CA ARG A 199 10.93 -15.10 2.64
C ARG A 199 9.95 -15.95 3.47
N LEU A 200 8.71 -16.12 3.00
CA LEU A 200 7.69 -16.92 3.68
C LEU A 200 8.03 -18.42 3.70
N PHE A 201 8.57 -18.94 2.62
CA PHE A 201 9.04 -20.33 2.58
C PHE A 201 10.18 -20.55 3.59
N GLY A 202 11.15 -19.64 3.64
CA GLY A 202 12.23 -19.68 4.63
C GLY A 202 11.71 -19.56 6.07
N ALA A 203 10.78 -18.62 6.32
CA ALA A 203 10.16 -18.45 7.63
C ALA A 203 9.34 -19.68 8.05
N ASN A 204 8.68 -20.34 7.11
CA ASN A 204 7.97 -21.57 7.39
C ASN A 204 8.91 -22.74 7.75
N LEU A 205 10.11 -22.82 7.17
CA LEU A 205 11.11 -23.83 7.50
C LEU A 205 11.82 -23.50 8.82
N PHE A 206 12.11 -22.22 9.06
CA PHE A 206 12.94 -21.74 10.18
C PHE A 206 12.23 -20.61 10.93
N PRO A 207 11.10 -20.88 11.63
CA PRO A 207 10.30 -19.83 12.27
C PRO A 207 11.09 -19.07 13.34
N ASP A 208 11.90 -19.76 14.14
CA ASP A 208 12.69 -19.15 15.22
C ASP A 208 13.73 -18.15 14.71
N LEU A 209 14.23 -18.35 13.48
CA LEU A 209 15.19 -17.44 12.84
C LEU A 209 14.49 -16.26 12.16
N SER A 210 13.27 -16.44 11.74
CA SER A 210 12.52 -15.41 11.01
C SER A 210 11.85 -14.39 11.90
N GLY A 211 11.56 -14.74 13.16
CA GLY A 211 10.74 -13.95 14.06
C GLY A 211 9.25 -13.93 13.69
N LEU A 212 8.82 -14.71 12.68
CA LEU A 212 7.43 -14.79 12.25
C LEU A 212 6.75 -16.01 12.87
N SER A 213 5.68 -15.79 13.64
CA SER A 213 4.91 -16.86 14.27
C SER A 213 4.17 -17.68 13.24
N LYS A 214 4.25 -19.01 13.33
CA LYS A 214 3.48 -19.94 12.47
C LYS A 214 2.04 -20.10 12.90
N GLN A 215 1.80 -19.97 14.20
CA GLN A 215 0.52 -20.25 14.83
C GLN A 215 0.10 -19.06 15.69
N PHE A 216 -1.20 -18.89 15.78
CA PHE A 216 -1.82 -17.92 16.66
C PHE A 216 -1.55 -18.26 18.12
N ASP A 217 -1.21 -17.24 18.89
CA ASP A 217 -1.02 -17.33 20.34
C ASP A 217 -2.08 -16.47 21.04
N PRO A 218 -3.11 -17.12 21.65
CA PRO A 218 -4.19 -16.40 22.31
C PRO A 218 -3.73 -15.64 23.57
N GLU A 219 -2.60 -16.01 24.19
CA GLU A 219 -2.09 -15.30 25.37
C GLU A 219 -1.50 -13.94 25.02
N HIS A 220 -1.03 -13.77 23.79
CA HIS A 220 -0.47 -12.51 23.27
C HIS A 220 -1.43 -11.74 22.37
N TYR A 221 -2.66 -12.22 22.20
CA TYR A 221 -3.66 -11.53 21.40
C TYR A 221 -4.30 -10.37 22.16
N ALA A 222 -4.14 -9.16 21.65
CA ALA A 222 -4.84 -7.99 22.14
C ALA A 222 -6.27 -7.98 21.57
N LYS A 223 -7.27 -8.41 22.38
CA LYS A 223 -8.67 -8.47 21.96
C LYS A 223 -9.17 -7.13 21.41
N ASN A 224 -8.81 -6.05 22.06
CA ASN A 224 -9.13 -4.70 21.62
C ASN A 224 -7.87 -4.07 21.01
N ARG A 225 -7.99 -3.62 19.79
CA ARG A 225 -6.95 -2.77 19.19
C ARG A 225 -6.82 -1.49 20.02
N THR A 226 -5.61 -0.96 20.10
CA THR A 226 -5.39 0.37 20.67
C THR A 226 -6.31 1.37 19.99
N ASP A 227 -7.04 2.16 20.76
CA ASP A 227 -7.83 3.27 20.24
C ASP A 227 -6.87 4.43 19.94
N TYR A 228 -6.51 4.57 18.69
CA TYR A 228 -5.57 5.59 18.24
C TYR A 228 -6.13 7.01 18.29
N SER A 229 -7.43 7.17 18.60
CA SER A 229 -8.02 8.51 18.77
C SER A 229 -7.54 9.20 20.05
N THR A 230 -6.95 8.46 21.02
CA THR A 230 -6.42 9.02 22.26
C THR A 230 -4.92 9.27 22.21
N SER A 231 -4.18 8.39 21.56
CA SER A 231 -2.74 8.52 21.40
C SER A 231 -2.20 7.58 20.32
N PHE A 232 -1.11 7.96 19.67
CA PHE A 232 -0.43 7.12 18.70
C PHE A 232 1.09 7.35 18.70
N MET A 233 1.83 6.39 18.14
CA MET A 233 3.28 6.51 18.00
C MET A 233 3.63 7.17 16.66
N ALA A 234 4.29 8.33 16.69
CA ALA A 234 4.85 8.98 15.52
C ALA A 234 6.37 9.16 15.69
N GLU A 235 7.17 8.66 14.78
CA GLU A 235 8.64 8.77 14.80
C GLU A 235 9.28 8.32 16.14
N GLY A 236 8.70 7.29 16.77
CA GLY A 236 9.17 6.77 18.06
C GLY A 236 8.78 7.62 19.28
N LYS A 237 7.89 8.61 19.11
CA LYS A 237 7.33 9.41 20.21
C LYS A 237 5.84 9.15 20.34
N LEU A 238 5.37 9.10 21.59
CA LEU A 238 3.93 9.05 21.86
C LEU A 238 3.36 10.46 21.64
N VAL A 239 2.40 10.57 20.73
CA VAL A 239 1.59 11.77 20.49
C VAL A 239 0.31 11.64 21.30
N ASP A 240 0.01 12.64 22.09
CA ASP A 240 -1.22 12.76 22.89
C ASP A 240 -2.27 13.48 22.05
N MET A 241 -3.37 12.81 21.76
CA MET A 241 -4.46 13.33 20.92
C MET A 241 -5.53 14.08 21.71
N GLU A 242 -5.42 14.10 23.05
CA GLU A 242 -6.46 14.70 23.91
C GLU A 242 -6.37 16.25 24.02
N HIS A 243 -5.24 16.81 23.64
CA HIS A 243 -4.99 18.25 23.76
C HIS A 243 -5.07 18.94 22.39
N PRO A 244 -5.81 20.06 22.27
CA PRO A 244 -5.85 20.82 21.02
C PRO A 244 -4.50 21.48 20.71
N VAL A 245 -4.11 21.41 19.44
CA VAL A 245 -2.91 22.08 18.94
C VAL A 245 -3.25 23.53 18.54
N PRO A 246 -2.40 24.52 18.91
CA PRO A 246 -2.65 25.91 18.53
C PRO A 246 -2.78 26.10 17.01
N ARG A 247 -3.77 26.87 16.55
CA ARG A 247 -4.01 27.16 15.13
C ARG A 247 -2.75 27.61 14.38
N ALA A 248 -1.90 28.43 15.02
CA ALA A 248 -0.66 28.89 14.41
C ALA A 248 0.30 27.74 14.10
N THR A 249 0.33 26.68 14.91
CA THR A 249 1.12 25.47 14.68
C THR A 249 0.54 24.70 13.50
N LEU A 250 -0.77 24.47 13.45
CA LEU A 250 -1.46 23.78 12.35
C LEU A 250 -1.21 24.47 10.99
N LEU A 251 -1.19 25.81 10.97
CA LEU A 251 -0.91 26.59 9.76
C LEU A 251 0.57 26.59 9.36
N ALA A 252 1.48 26.37 10.32
CA ALA A 252 2.92 26.33 10.07
C ALA A 252 3.43 24.98 9.57
N GLU A 253 2.65 23.92 9.72
CA GLU A 253 3.02 22.58 9.27
C GLU A 253 3.13 22.51 7.74
N PRO A 254 4.23 21.91 7.21
CA PRO A 254 4.37 21.74 5.77
C PRO A 254 3.32 20.76 5.25
N ARG A 255 2.49 21.22 4.32
CA ARG A 255 1.54 20.36 3.61
C ARG A 255 2.22 19.78 2.38
N GLU A 256 2.52 18.48 2.40
CA GLU A 256 3.08 17.82 1.23
C GLU A 256 1.96 17.57 0.20
N PRO A 257 2.00 18.23 -0.97
CA PRO A 257 1.02 17.95 -2.01
C PRO A 257 1.23 16.53 -2.54
N VAL A 258 0.15 15.79 -2.77
CA VAL A 258 0.21 14.51 -3.48
C VAL A 258 0.94 14.74 -4.82
N PRO A 259 2.01 13.96 -5.13
CA PRO A 259 2.79 14.18 -6.35
C PRO A 259 1.93 14.05 -7.59
N ARG A 260 1.55 15.17 -8.20
CA ARG A 260 0.77 15.21 -9.46
C ARG A 260 1.71 15.21 -10.67
N THR A 261 2.55 14.18 -10.78
CA THR A 261 3.41 14.01 -11.95
C THR A 261 2.55 13.85 -13.22
N LEU A 262 3.11 14.21 -14.38
CA LEU A 262 2.43 13.98 -15.67
C LEU A 262 2.05 12.51 -15.85
N VAL A 263 2.91 11.60 -15.40
CA VAL A 263 2.69 10.14 -15.44
C VAL A 263 1.52 9.74 -14.54
N ALA A 264 1.47 10.23 -13.30
CA ALA A 264 0.36 9.97 -12.39
C ALA A 264 -0.98 10.43 -12.98
N ARG A 265 -1.03 11.66 -13.54
CA ARG A 265 -2.25 12.17 -14.21
C ARG A 265 -2.67 11.34 -15.43
N LEU A 266 -1.70 10.87 -16.21
CA LEU A 266 -1.98 10.02 -17.38
C LEU A 266 -2.52 8.66 -16.94
N LEU A 267 -1.89 8.03 -15.96
CA LEU A 267 -2.34 6.74 -15.40
C LEU A 267 -3.74 6.85 -14.80
N THR A 268 -4.02 7.89 -14.01
CA THR A 268 -5.36 8.16 -13.46
C THR A 268 -6.41 8.28 -14.58
N ARG A 269 -6.08 9.00 -15.66
CA ARG A 269 -6.99 9.12 -16.82
C ARG A 269 -7.21 7.80 -17.57
N LEU A 270 -6.18 6.97 -17.70
CA LEU A 270 -6.27 5.68 -18.42
C LEU A 270 -7.08 4.65 -17.64
N ASN A 271 -7.00 4.65 -16.31
CA ASN A 271 -7.62 3.64 -15.44
C ASN A 271 -8.96 4.08 -14.85
N GLY A 272 -9.38 5.33 -15.01
CA GLY A 272 -10.42 5.93 -14.19
C GLY A 272 -9.96 6.14 -12.73
N GLY A 273 -8.62 5.99 -12.49
CA GLY A 273 -8.01 6.00 -11.17
C GLY A 273 -7.94 4.64 -10.50
N GLU A 274 -6.85 4.37 -9.81
CA GLU A 274 -6.67 3.13 -9.03
C GLU A 274 -7.72 3.05 -7.91
N ASP A 275 -8.03 4.18 -7.29
CA ASP A 275 -9.05 4.31 -6.26
C ASP A 275 -10.43 3.86 -6.76
N HIS A 276 -10.88 4.34 -7.93
CA HIS A 276 -12.17 3.97 -8.50
C HIS A 276 -12.26 2.48 -8.86
N LEU A 277 -11.19 1.89 -9.40
CA LEU A 277 -11.18 0.47 -9.74
C LEU A 277 -11.37 -0.40 -8.50
N TYR A 278 -10.64 -0.12 -7.43
CA TYR A 278 -10.77 -0.86 -6.19
C TYR A 278 -12.06 -0.54 -5.43
N THR A 279 -12.58 0.69 -5.51
CA THR A 279 -13.88 1.04 -4.95
C THR A 279 -15.01 0.23 -5.61
N GLN A 280 -15.00 0.09 -6.95
CA GLN A 280 -15.96 -0.76 -7.67
C GLN A 280 -15.85 -2.23 -7.26
N GLU A 281 -14.63 -2.74 -7.09
CA GLU A 281 -14.41 -4.13 -6.69
C GLU A 281 -14.88 -4.37 -5.25
N ILE A 282 -14.58 -3.45 -4.32
CA ILE A 282 -15.10 -3.49 -2.95
C ILE A 282 -16.62 -3.47 -2.94
N ALA A 283 -17.23 -2.60 -3.75
CA ALA A 283 -18.70 -2.51 -3.83
C ALA A 283 -19.32 -3.81 -4.36
N ARG A 284 -18.68 -4.44 -5.34
CA ARG A 284 -19.11 -5.75 -5.88
C ARG A 284 -19.05 -6.83 -4.82
N GLU A 285 -17.96 -6.90 -4.05
CA GLU A 285 -17.76 -7.89 -2.98
C GLU A 285 -18.72 -7.64 -1.81
N ALA A 286 -18.82 -6.40 -1.33
CA ALA A 286 -19.75 -6.03 -0.27
C ALA A 286 -21.18 -6.45 -0.60
N LYS A 287 -21.63 -6.14 -1.82
CA LYS A 287 -22.96 -6.55 -2.31
C LYS A 287 -23.11 -8.08 -2.37
N ALA A 288 -22.08 -8.81 -2.81
CA ALA A 288 -22.12 -10.27 -2.89
C ALA A 288 -22.23 -10.92 -1.49
N HIS A 289 -21.69 -10.26 -0.45
CA HIS A 289 -21.76 -10.69 0.94
C HIS A 289 -22.91 -10.06 1.74
N GLY A 290 -23.76 -9.26 1.11
CA GLY A 290 -24.91 -8.62 1.74
C GLY A 290 -24.57 -7.46 2.68
N ALA A 291 -23.35 -6.90 2.56
CA ALA A 291 -22.92 -5.74 3.34
C ALA A 291 -23.31 -4.43 2.66
N GLN A 292 -23.74 -3.44 3.46
CA GLN A 292 -23.99 -2.08 3.01
C GLN A 292 -22.68 -1.26 3.05
N LEU A 293 -22.43 -0.43 2.04
CA LEU A 293 -21.30 0.50 2.04
C LEU A 293 -21.71 1.87 2.57
N VAL A 294 -20.86 2.42 3.41
CA VAL A 294 -20.91 3.80 3.90
C VAL A 294 -19.56 4.44 3.64
N PHE A 295 -19.56 5.51 2.87
CA PHE A 295 -18.36 6.32 2.63
C PHE A 295 -18.31 7.47 3.63
N VAL A 296 -17.16 7.70 4.25
CA VAL A 296 -16.98 8.78 5.23
C VAL A 296 -15.82 9.67 4.79
N HIS A 297 -16.10 10.94 4.57
CA HIS A 297 -15.08 11.95 4.36
C HIS A 297 -14.70 12.59 5.70
N LEU A 298 -13.44 12.40 6.10
CA LEU A 298 -12.82 13.08 7.24
C LEU A 298 -11.92 14.19 6.71
N PRO A 299 -12.21 15.47 6.95
CA PRO A 299 -11.49 16.57 6.31
C PRO A 299 -10.09 16.77 6.89
N MET A 300 -9.23 17.43 6.12
CA MET A 300 -8.01 18.06 6.62
C MET A 300 -8.33 19.44 7.23
N PHE A 301 -7.52 19.88 8.18
CA PHE A 301 -7.65 21.23 8.74
C PHE A 301 -7.54 22.30 7.64
N ASP A 302 -8.50 23.20 7.59
CA ASP A 302 -8.60 24.28 6.59
C ASP A 302 -8.47 23.76 5.13
N GLY A 303 -8.87 22.48 4.93
CA GLY A 303 -8.88 21.80 3.63
C GLY A 303 -10.22 21.93 2.89
N PRO A 304 -10.34 21.31 1.71
CA PRO A 304 -11.61 21.23 1.00
C PRO A 304 -12.69 20.57 1.85
N GLN A 305 -13.90 21.09 1.77
CA GLN A 305 -15.06 20.58 2.52
C GLN A 305 -15.91 19.62 1.68
N THR A 306 -15.50 19.32 0.46
CA THR A 306 -16.25 18.50 -0.48
C THR A 306 -15.37 17.40 -1.07
N VAL A 307 -15.97 16.28 -1.41
CA VAL A 307 -15.37 15.16 -2.12
C VAL A 307 -15.58 15.36 -3.62
N SER A 308 -14.52 15.24 -4.42
CA SER A 308 -14.59 15.56 -5.86
C SER A 308 -15.37 14.54 -6.69
N ASP A 309 -15.52 13.33 -6.20
CA ASP A 309 -16.16 12.19 -6.87
C ASP A 309 -17.37 11.65 -6.11
N GLU A 310 -18.06 12.49 -5.34
CA GLU A 310 -19.23 12.14 -4.53
C GLU A 310 -20.31 11.45 -5.37
N ASP A 311 -20.64 11.98 -6.57
CA ASP A 311 -21.60 11.37 -7.51
C ASP A 311 -21.21 9.94 -7.94
N PHE A 312 -19.92 9.63 -7.97
CA PHE A 312 -19.44 8.28 -8.25
C PHE A 312 -19.64 7.35 -7.05
N LEU A 313 -19.34 7.81 -5.85
CA LEU A 313 -19.46 7.03 -4.62
C LEU A 313 -20.92 6.72 -4.27
N GLU A 314 -21.82 7.68 -4.47
CA GLU A 314 -23.27 7.52 -4.23
C GLU A 314 -23.91 6.39 -5.04
N GLN A 315 -23.28 5.96 -6.15
CA GLN A 315 -23.75 4.79 -6.92
C GLN A 315 -23.60 3.48 -6.14
N PHE A 316 -22.76 3.44 -5.11
CA PHE A 316 -22.41 2.22 -4.38
C PHE A 316 -22.86 2.23 -2.92
N GLY A 317 -23.06 3.40 -2.31
CA GLY A 317 -23.43 3.50 -0.90
C GLY A 317 -23.69 4.92 -0.44
N THR A 318 -24.00 5.07 0.84
CA THR A 318 -24.26 6.38 1.44
C THR A 318 -22.94 7.14 1.63
N VAL A 319 -22.89 8.41 1.25
CA VAL A 319 -21.74 9.29 1.48
C VAL A 319 -22.02 10.21 2.67
N LEU A 320 -21.19 10.12 3.70
CA LEU A 320 -21.20 10.95 4.89
C LEU A 320 -20.05 11.96 4.79
N ASN A 321 -20.37 13.20 4.51
CA ASN A 321 -19.39 14.26 4.37
C ASN A 321 -19.28 15.06 5.67
N TYR A 322 -18.11 14.96 6.35
CA TYR A 322 -17.80 15.73 7.57
C TYR A 322 -16.88 16.92 7.28
N GLY A 323 -16.89 17.43 6.07
CA GLY A 323 -16.11 18.60 5.65
C GLY A 323 -16.37 19.87 6.46
N ASP A 324 -17.53 19.96 7.12
CA ASP A 324 -17.87 21.03 8.05
C ASP A 324 -16.92 21.10 9.27
N LEU A 325 -16.19 20.04 9.60
CA LEU A 325 -15.18 20.03 10.65
C LEU A 325 -13.90 20.78 10.25
N ALA A 326 -13.62 20.93 8.96
CA ALA A 326 -12.37 21.51 8.46
C ALA A 326 -11.95 22.86 9.06
N PRO A 327 -12.85 23.84 9.30
CA PRO A 327 -12.47 25.15 9.83
C PRO A 327 -12.23 25.19 11.36
N HIS A 328 -12.49 24.08 12.08
CA HIS A 328 -12.50 24.00 13.53
C HIS A 328 -11.13 23.52 14.05
N ASP A 329 -10.18 24.45 14.27
CA ASP A 329 -8.82 24.13 14.72
C ASP A 329 -8.76 23.36 16.04
N GLU A 330 -9.73 23.54 16.93
CA GLU A 330 -9.85 22.83 18.18
C GLU A 330 -10.09 21.31 18.03
N LEU A 331 -10.43 20.85 16.81
CA LEU A 331 -10.70 19.44 16.50
C LEU A 331 -9.53 18.71 15.84
N PHE A 332 -8.38 19.37 15.68
CA PHE A 332 -7.23 18.80 14.97
C PHE A 332 -5.99 18.65 15.83
N GLU A 333 -5.26 17.55 15.64
CA GLU A 333 -3.92 17.29 16.17
C GLU A 333 -2.84 17.85 15.26
N ASN A 334 -3.02 17.74 13.97
CA ASN A 334 -2.16 18.29 12.94
C ASN A 334 -3.00 18.62 11.70
N TRP A 335 -2.38 19.14 10.65
CA TRP A 335 -3.12 19.56 9.46
C TRP A 335 -3.92 18.45 8.76
N SER A 336 -3.62 17.18 8.99
CA SER A 336 -4.26 16.04 8.31
C SER A 336 -5.10 15.14 9.22
N HIS A 337 -5.00 15.28 10.55
CA HIS A 337 -5.65 14.36 11.47
C HIS A 337 -6.48 15.08 12.52
N LEU A 338 -7.68 14.57 12.75
CA LEU A 338 -8.50 14.95 13.88
C LEU A 338 -7.82 14.55 15.20
N ASN A 339 -7.96 15.39 16.24
CA ASN A 339 -7.63 15.02 17.60
C ASN A 339 -8.76 14.19 18.24
N HIS A 340 -8.62 13.85 19.53
CA HIS A 340 -9.62 13.06 20.25
C HIS A 340 -11.03 13.68 20.18
N ALA A 341 -11.17 15.00 20.38
CA ALA A 341 -12.47 15.68 20.32
C ALA A 341 -13.10 15.60 18.92
N GLY A 342 -12.29 15.79 17.88
CA GLY A 342 -12.71 15.63 16.49
C GLY A 342 -13.11 14.18 16.17
N ALA A 343 -12.32 13.21 16.63
CA ALA A 343 -12.61 11.78 16.46
C ALA A 343 -13.92 11.36 17.16
N MET A 344 -14.17 11.86 18.37
CA MET A 344 -15.44 11.60 19.08
C MET A 344 -16.63 12.20 18.34
N ASN A 345 -16.51 13.43 17.82
CA ASN A 345 -17.55 14.05 17.00
C ASN A 345 -17.86 13.22 15.74
N ALA A 346 -16.82 12.86 14.99
CA ALA A 346 -16.97 12.04 13.78
C ALA A 346 -17.55 10.65 14.09
N SER A 347 -17.12 10.01 15.17
CA SER A 347 -17.61 8.69 15.59
C SER A 347 -19.08 8.70 16.00
N ALA A 348 -19.53 9.72 16.73
CA ALA A 348 -20.94 9.88 17.09
C ALA A 348 -21.83 10.07 15.86
N ARG A 349 -21.41 10.91 14.92
CA ARG A 349 -22.13 11.11 13.65
C ARG A 349 -22.18 9.83 12.80
N LEU A 350 -21.10 9.05 12.81
CA LEU A 350 -21.07 7.75 12.14
C LEU A 350 -22.04 6.76 12.81
N ALA A 351 -22.07 6.71 14.13
CA ALA A 351 -23.01 5.87 14.87
C ALA A 351 -24.47 6.24 14.56
N ASP A 352 -24.80 7.53 14.53
CA ASP A 352 -26.13 8.01 14.16
C ASP A 352 -26.55 7.57 12.76
N ALA A 353 -25.62 7.69 11.79
CA ALA A 353 -25.87 7.27 10.42
C ALA A 353 -26.09 5.74 10.31
N ILE A 354 -25.25 4.94 10.98
CA ILE A 354 -25.34 3.48 10.99
C ILE A 354 -26.61 3.04 11.73
N ALA A 355 -27.02 3.72 12.81
CA ALA A 355 -28.25 3.40 13.53
C ALA A 355 -29.50 3.52 12.66
N GLY A 356 -29.47 4.37 11.64
CA GLY A 356 -30.53 4.50 10.64
C GLY A 356 -30.60 3.36 9.60
N LEU A 357 -29.57 2.50 9.54
CA LEU A 357 -29.52 1.39 8.58
C LEU A 357 -30.23 0.15 9.15
N ASP A 358 -30.86 -0.64 8.26
CA ASP A 358 -31.45 -1.93 8.59
C ASP A 358 -30.39 -3.02 8.51
N PHE A 359 -29.93 -3.55 9.66
CA PHE A 359 -29.00 -4.68 9.75
C PHE A 359 -29.12 -5.46 11.05
#